data_40e1c534afcbc1723796827e0bbfba25
#
_entry.id   40e1c534afcbc1723796827e0bbfba25
#
_cell.length_a   1.000
_cell.length_b   1.000
_cell.length_c   1.000
_cell.angle_alpha   90.00
_cell.angle_beta   90.00
_cell.angle_gamma   90.00
#
_symmetry.space_group_name_H-M   'P 1'
#
loop_
_entity.id
_entity.type
_entity.pdbx_description
1 polymer ?
#
loop_
_entity_poly.entity_id
_entity_poly.type
_entity_poly.pdbx_seq_one_letter_code
_entity_poly.pdbx_strand_id
1 'polypeptide(L)'
;KPWLKNRISRCFFGPIKRPPFNRDELLDGVDYYPGDYLGKLAREGINGLWITVEFRDLAETSFAKRDPMAQRRLEKLRKTVEKCGRYGIKVWLFAIEPASLPAGDPLLAAHPEWKGARGWKNDYAFCTSSESALRYLRESLADIFAQVPNLGGLINISHGERITNCLSALPAVSDAQVNCPRCSKRPKWEIHADAARA
;
A
#
# COMPACT_ATOMS: atom_id res chain seq x y z
N LYS A 1 -22.43 22.68 -7.56
CA LYS A 1 -21.39 22.23 -6.62
C LYS A 1 -21.39 20.71 -6.61
N PRO A 2 -20.22 20.03 -6.85
CA PRO A 2 -20.19 18.57 -6.86
C PRO A 2 -20.63 18.02 -5.49
N TRP A 3 -21.47 16.99 -5.49
CA TRP A 3 -21.92 16.35 -4.24
C TRP A 3 -20.86 15.39 -3.66
N LEU A 4 -19.91 14.90 -4.48
CA LEU A 4 -18.76 14.14 -4.02
C LEU A 4 -17.58 15.08 -3.70
N LYS A 5 -17.08 14.99 -2.46
CA LYS A 5 -15.95 15.79 -2.01
C LYS A 5 -14.64 15.36 -2.70
N ASN A 6 -14.37 14.06 -2.74
CA ASN A 6 -13.17 13.50 -3.35
C ASN A 6 -13.54 12.83 -4.69
N ARG A 7 -12.89 13.26 -5.77
CA ARG A 7 -13.03 12.73 -7.12
C ARG A 7 -11.64 12.33 -7.57
N ILE A 8 -11.31 11.07 -7.29
CA ILE A 8 -9.96 10.53 -7.41
C ILE A 8 -9.88 9.69 -8.68
N SER A 9 -8.89 9.97 -9.51
CA SER A 9 -8.58 9.20 -10.71
C SER A 9 -7.20 8.56 -10.61
N ARG A 10 -6.97 7.57 -11.44
CA ARG A 10 -5.64 7.00 -11.67
C ARG A 10 -5.03 7.65 -12.89
N CYS A 11 -3.69 7.83 -12.91
CA CYS A 11 -2.97 8.04 -14.15
C CYS A 11 -3.09 6.76 -15.00
N PHE A 12 -3.77 6.87 -16.14
CA PHE A 12 -4.06 5.71 -17.01
C PHE A 12 -2.79 5.09 -17.61
N PHE A 13 -1.75 5.89 -17.75
CA PHE A 13 -0.46 5.51 -18.32
C PHE A 13 0.61 5.23 -17.27
N GLY A 14 0.22 5.22 -15.99
CA GLY A 14 1.12 4.93 -14.90
C GLY A 14 1.74 3.53 -15.07
N PRO A 15 3.03 3.39 -14.79
CA PRO A 15 3.74 2.13 -14.93
C PRO A 15 3.21 1.09 -13.96
N ILE A 16 3.32 -0.16 -14.37
CA ILE A 16 2.99 -1.30 -13.54
C ILE A 16 4.30 -1.91 -13.05
N LYS A 17 4.47 -1.99 -11.73
CA LYS A 17 5.65 -2.55 -11.05
C LYS A 17 5.65 -4.09 -11.05
N ARG A 18 5.14 -4.72 -12.09
CA ARG A 18 5.08 -6.17 -12.28
C ARG A 18 5.29 -6.52 -13.75
N PRO A 19 5.68 -7.78 -14.05
CA PRO A 19 5.82 -8.23 -15.43
C PRO A 19 4.57 -7.90 -16.27
N PRO A 20 4.72 -7.63 -17.55
CA PRO A 20 6.00 -7.55 -18.28
C PRO A 20 6.75 -6.23 -18.13
N PHE A 21 6.15 -5.19 -17.59
CA PHE A 21 6.70 -3.83 -17.60
C PHE A 21 7.75 -3.57 -16.52
N ASN A 22 7.58 -4.11 -15.32
CA ASN A 22 8.49 -3.97 -14.17
C ASN A 22 8.98 -2.53 -13.91
N ARG A 23 8.12 -1.54 -14.13
CA ARG A 23 8.45 -0.13 -14.00
C ARG A 23 8.01 0.42 -12.66
N ASP A 24 8.91 1.08 -11.97
CA ASP A 24 8.61 1.81 -10.75
C ASP A 24 8.43 3.30 -11.10
N GLU A 25 7.20 3.79 -11.01
CA GLU A 25 6.84 5.18 -11.29
C GLU A 25 7.68 6.16 -10.47
N LEU A 26 8.05 5.78 -9.25
CA LEU A 26 8.80 6.64 -8.33
C LEU A 26 10.32 6.59 -8.58
N LEU A 27 10.82 5.69 -9.43
CA LEU A 27 12.24 5.57 -9.77
C LEU A 27 12.57 5.97 -11.21
N ASP A 28 11.65 5.80 -12.13
CA ASP A 28 11.93 6.13 -13.53
C ASP A 28 11.96 7.65 -13.78
N GLY A 29 12.57 8.04 -14.92
CA GLY A 29 12.74 9.45 -15.29
C GLY A 29 11.52 10.08 -15.98
N VAL A 30 10.45 9.32 -16.19
CA VAL A 30 9.28 9.78 -16.95
C VAL A 30 8.40 10.70 -16.08
N ASP A 31 7.95 11.80 -16.65
CA ASP A 31 6.91 12.65 -16.05
C ASP A 31 5.53 12.11 -16.46
N TYR A 32 4.89 11.38 -15.58
CA TYR A 32 3.55 10.83 -15.80
C TYR A 32 2.42 11.85 -15.59
N TYR A 33 2.75 13.04 -15.06
CA TYR A 33 1.79 14.07 -14.70
C TYR A 33 2.16 15.41 -15.35
N PRO A 34 2.24 15.50 -16.71
CA PRO A 34 2.53 16.76 -17.37
C PRO A 34 1.46 17.80 -17.08
N GLY A 35 1.85 19.09 -17.13
CA GLY A 35 0.98 20.19 -16.75
C GLY A 35 -0.34 20.24 -17.50
N ASP A 36 -0.32 19.99 -18.81
CA ASP A 36 -1.53 19.99 -19.65
C ASP A 36 -2.52 18.89 -19.22
N TYR A 37 -2.00 17.71 -18.86
CA TYR A 37 -2.83 16.63 -18.32
C TYR A 37 -3.45 17.01 -16.98
N LEU A 38 -2.68 17.55 -16.05
CA LEU A 38 -3.19 18.02 -14.76
C LEU A 38 -4.22 19.14 -14.92
N GLY A 39 -3.95 20.09 -15.82
CA GLY A 39 -4.88 21.16 -16.13
C GLY A 39 -6.20 20.65 -16.72
N LYS A 40 -6.16 19.62 -17.58
CA LYS A 40 -7.36 18.97 -18.09
C LYS A 40 -8.16 18.31 -16.96
N LEU A 41 -7.51 17.51 -16.13
CA LEU A 41 -8.18 16.83 -15.00
C LEU A 41 -8.85 17.84 -14.04
N ALA A 42 -8.16 18.93 -13.72
CA ALA A 42 -8.71 19.97 -12.85
C ALA A 42 -9.96 20.62 -13.46
N ARG A 43 -9.96 20.92 -14.77
CA ARG A 43 -11.15 21.44 -15.49
C ARG A 43 -12.31 20.45 -15.51
N GLU A 44 -12.04 19.16 -15.56
CA GLU A 44 -13.04 18.09 -15.45
C GLU A 44 -13.50 17.85 -14.01
N GLY A 45 -12.98 18.60 -13.07
CA GLY A 45 -13.37 18.53 -11.66
C GLY A 45 -12.71 17.40 -10.88
N ILE A 46 -11.71 16.73 -11.42
CA ILE A 46 -10.90 15.76 -10.67
C ILE A 46 -10.01 16.52 -9.67
N ASN A 47 -10.04 16.12 -8.41
CA ASN A 47 -9.27 16.75 -7.33
C ASN A 47 -8.38 15.77 -6.56
N GLY A 48 -8.22 14.56 -7.07
CA GLY A 48 -7.32 13.55 -6.54
C GLY A 48 -6.75 12.65 -7.62
N LEU A 49 -5.50 12.26 -7.44
CA LEU A 49 -4.83 11.21 -8.22
C LEU A 49 -4.24 10.20 -7.24
N TRP A 50 -4.22 8.93 -7.59
CA TRP A 50 -3.57 7.94 -6.76
C TRP A 50 -2.36 7.31 -7.45
N ILE A 51 -1.32 7.05 -6.65
CA ILE A 51 -0.05 6.44 -7.03
C ILE A 51 0.10 5.14 -6.25
N THR A 52 0.49 4.07 -6.94
CA THR A 52 0.73 2.77 -6.31
C THR A 52 2.05 2.79 -5.54
N VAL A 53 2.01 2.33 -4.29
CA VAL A 53 3.17 2.22 -3.40
C VAL A 53 3.16 0.89 -2.65
N GLU A 54 4.35 0.44 -2.24
CA GLU A 54 4.55 -0.59 -1.24
C GLU A 54 5.22 0.06 -0.02
N PHE A 55 4.74 -0.22 1.19
CA PHE A 55 5.26 0.46 2.40
C PHE A 55 6.75 0.18 2.61
N ARG A 56 7.18 -1.06 2.37
CA ARG A 56 8.59 -1.46 2.50
C ARG A 56 9.56 -0.71 1.57
N ASP A 57 9.06 -0.13 0.47
CA ASP A 57 9.86 0.63 -0.48
C ASP A 57 10.12 2.08 -0.04
N LEU A 58 9.34 2.58 0.92
CA LEU A 58 9.34 3.98 1.32
C LEU A 58 9.69 4.19 2.80
N ALA A 59 9.11 3.34 3.65
CA ALA A 59 9.12 3.54 5.09
C ALA A 59 10.42 3.07 5.76
N GLU A 60 10.73 3.72 6.88
CA GLU A 60 11.61 3.23 7.92
C GLU A 60 10.81 2.95 9.18
N THR A 61 11.11 1.84 9.84
CA THR A 61 10.42 1.42 11.05
C THR A 61 11.39 0.90 12.09
N SER A 62 10.93 0.66 13.30
CA SER A 62 11.75 -0.01 14.32
C SER A 62 12.10 -1.46 13.97
N PHE A 63 11.47 -2.03 12.94
CA PHE A 63 11.64 -3.42 12.49
C PHE A 63 12.48 -3.56 11.22
N ALA A 64 12.48 -2.55 10.37
CA ALA A 64 13.16 -2.58 9.08
C ALA A 64 13.79 -1.23 8.76
N LYS A 65 15.05 -1.27 8.34
CA LYS A 65 15.72 -0.08 7.79
C LYS A 65 15.07 0.33 6.47
N ARG A 66 15.21 1.59 6.14
CA ARG A 66 14.74 2.16 4.88
C ARG A 66 15.41 1.46 3.68
N ASP A 67 14.63 1.16 2.66
CA ASP A 67 15.15 0.68 1.37
C ASP A 67 16.20 1.67 0.81
N PRO A 68 17.31 1.22 0.24
CA PRO A 68 18.34 2.12 -0.29
C PRO A 68 17.84 3.10 -1.36
N MET A 69 16.79 2.75 -2.09
CA MET A 69 16.17 3.60 -3.11
C MET A 69 15.01 4.45 -2.58
N ALA A 70 14.63 4.27 -1.32
CA ALA A 70 13.47 4.97 -0.74
C ALA A 70 13.62 6.49 -0.79
N GLN A 71 14.80 7.02 -0.51
CA GLN A 71 15.02 8.47 -0.56
C GLN A 71 14.70 9.04 -1.94
N ARG A 72 15.12 8.38 -3.00
CA ARG A 72 14.82 8.78 -4.38
C ARG A 72 13.32 8.70 -4.68
N ARG A 73 12.65 7.64 -4.21
CA ARG A 73 11.19 7.51 -4.34
C ARG A 73 10.45 8.62 -3.61
N LEU A 74 10.82 8.91 -2.37
CA LEU A 74 10.23 9.96 -1.55
C LEU A 74 10.42 11.35 -2.15
N GLU A 75 11.58 11.64 -2.72
CA GLU A 75 11.85 12.91 -3.43
C GLU A 75 10.94 13.06 -4.65
N LYS A 76 10.82 12.02 -5.48
CA LYS A 76 9.92 12.07 -6.62
C LYS A 76 8.46 12.19 -6.19
N LEU A 77 8.05 11.49 -5.15
CA LEU A 77 6.70 11.58 -4.61
C LEU A 77 6.40 13.00 -4.10
N ARG A 78 7.31 13.63 -3.33
CA ARG A 78 7.16 15.03 -2.88
C ARG A 78 7.01 16.00 -4.06
N LYS A 79 7.86 15.88 -5.08
CA LYS A 79 7.78 16.71 -6.29
C LYS A 79 6.45 16.53 -7.02
N THR A 80 5.94 15.30 -7.07
CA THR A 80 4.64 14.99 -7.68
C THR A 80 3.49 15.60 -6.86
N VAL A 81 3.53 15.47 -5.53
CA VAL A 81 2.54 16.07 -4.61
C VAL A 81 2.51 17.61 -4.78
N GLU A 82 3.67 18.25 -4.79
CA GLU A 82 3.78 19.69 -5.00
C GLU A 82 3.23 20.12 -6.36
N LYS A 83 3.63 19.40 -7.42
CA LYS A 83 3.17 19.68 -8.79
C LYS A 83 1.65 19.56 -8.92
N CYS A 84 1.08 18.45 -8.45
CA CYS A 84 -0.37 18.23 -8.47
C CYS A 84 -1.12 19.29 -7.64
N GLY A 85 -0.54 19.69 -6.49
CA GLY A 85 -1.09 20.70 -5.61
C GLY A 85 -1.31 22.07 -6.29
N ARG A 86 -0.47 22.45 -7.25
CA ARG A 86 -0.63 23.70 -8.06
C ARG A 86 -1.89 23.70 -8.91
N TYR A 87 -2.46 22.51 -9.18
CA TYR A 87 -3.72 22.32 -9.91
C TYR A 87 -4.91 22.01 -9.00
N GLY A 88 -4.74 22.12 -7.68
CA GLY A 88 -5.78 21.75 -6.70
C GLY A 88 -6.02 20.23 -6.60
N ILE A 89 -5.07 19.42 -7.07
CA ILE A 89 -5.17 17.95 -7.09
C ILE A 89 -4.32 17.38 -5.96
N LYS A 90 -4.93 16.60 -5.05
CA LYS A 90 -4.23 15.86 -4.01
C LYS A 90 -3.72 14.53 -4.55
N VAL A 91 -2.53 14.11 -4.13
CA VAL A 91 -2.00 12.77 -4.40
C VAL A 91 -2.39 11.84 -3.27
N TRP A 92 -2.98 10.71 -3.62
CA TRP A 92 -3.37 9.64 -2.71
C TRP A 92 -2.42 8.46 -2.90
N LEU A 93 -2.07 7.80 -1.84
CA LEU A 93 -1.35 6.54 -1.92
C LEU A 93 -2.34 5.42 -2.19
N PHE A 94 -2.02 4.55 -3.14
CA PHE A 94 -2.74 3.30 -3.36
C PHE A 94 -1.85 2.15 -2.95
N ALA A 95 -2.28 1.36 -2.00
CA ALA A 95 -1.53 0.23 -1.47
C ALA A 95 -2.37 -1.04 -1.44
N ILE A 96 -1.71 -2.18 -1.47
CA ILE A 96 -2.29 -3.51 -1.20
C ILE A 96 -1.49 -4.07 -0.03
N GLU A 97 -1.85 -3.61 1.15
CA GLU A 97 -1.08 -3.86 2.38
C GLU A 97 -1.96 -4.41 3.52
N PRO A 98 -1.33 -5.18 4.41
CA PRO A 98 0.06 -5.67 4.35
C PRO A 98 0.26 -6.69 3.24
N ALA A 99 1.31 -6.53 2.45
CA ALA A 99 1.64 -7.47 1.38
C ALA A 99 2.09 -8.83 1.95
N SER A 100 1.73 -9.93 1.27
CA SER A 100 2.28 -11.24 1.61
C SER A 100 3.79 -11.27 1.42
N LEU A 101 4.48 -12.05 2.24
CA LEU A 101 5.92 -12.17 2.21
C LEU A 101 6.35 -13.56 1.69
N PRO A 102 7.34 -13.64 0.79
CA PRO A 102 7.92 -14.91 0.38
C PRO A 102 8.43 -15.72 1.57
N ALA A 103 8.41 -17.05 1.48
CA ALA A 103 8.84 -17.93 2.57
C ALA A 103 10.28 -17.64 3.07
N GLY A 104 11.15 -17.15 2.17
CA GLY A 104 12.54 -16.79 2.49
C GLY A 104 12.76 -15.30 2.80
N ASP A 105 11.70 -14.53 3.01
CA ASP A 105 11.85 -13.10 3.30
C ASP A 105 12.57 -12.87 4.63
N PRO A 106 13.61 -12.02 4.68
CA PRO A 106 14.36 -11.75 5.91
C PRO A 106 13.50 -11.24 7.07
N LEU A 107 12.41 -10.52 6.78
CA LEU A 107 11.48 -10.06 7.83
C LEU A 107 10.76 -11.23 8.51
N LEU A 108 10.43 -12.31 7.78
CA LEU A 108 9.84 -13.50 8.38
C LEU A 108 10.85 -14.30 9.20
N ALA A 109 12.13 -14.23 8.87
CA ALA A 109 13.18 -14.84 9.67
C ALA A 109 13.41 -14.06 10.98
N ALA A 110 13.41 -12.73 10.91
CA ALA A 110 13.57 -11.84 12.07
C ALA A 110 12.30 -11.80 12.94
N HIS A 111 11.12 -11.94 12.34
CA HIS A 111 9.81 -11.81 12.98
C HIS A 111 8.91 -13.01 12.63
N PRO A 112 9.22 -14.22 13.15
CA PRO A 112 8.44 -15.43 12.84
C PRO A 112 6.98 -15.33 13.28
N GLU A 113 6.65 -14.47 14.21
CA GLU A 113 5.27 -14.16 14.63
C GLU A 113 4.44 -13.46 13.54
N TRP A 114 5.09 -12.88 12.51
CA TRP A 114 4.40 -12.28 11.36
C TRP A 114 3.96 -13.30 10.33
N LYS A 115 4.52 -14.51 10.40
CA LYS A 115 4.20 -15.61 9.48
C LYS A 115 2.77 -16.12 9.74
N GLY A 116 1.87 -15.73 8.86
CA GLY A 116 0.46 -16.10 8.92
C GLY A 116 0.10 -17.34 8.10
N ALA A 117 -1.10 -17.37 7.55
CA ALA A 117 -1.56 -18.46 6.69
C ALA A 117 -0.71 -18.56 5.41
N ARG A 118 -0.43 -19.80 4.98
CA ARG A 118 0.31 -20.04 3.74
C ARG A 118 -0.56 -19.70 2.53
N GLY A 119 -0.03 -18.93 1.63
CA GLY A 119 -0.62 -18.62 0.35
C GLY A 119 -0.26 -19.63 -0.76
N TRP A 120 -0.76 -19.37 -1.97
CA TRP A 120 -0.62 -20.28 -3.10
C TRP A 120 0.72 -20.16 -3.86
N LYS A 121 1.51 -19.10 -3.65
CA LYS A 121 2.80 -18.82 -4.33
C LYS A 121 4.03 -19.08 -3.45
N ASN A 122 3.94 -19.97 -2.48
CA ASN A 122 4.96 -20.17 -1.46
C ASN A 122 5.29 -18.88 -0.69
N ASP A 123 4.30 -18.05 -0.48
CA ASP A 123 4.31 -16.87 0.37
C ASP A 123 3.46 -17.10 1.62
N TYR A 124 3.57 -16.21 2.55
CA TYR A 124 2.78 -16.21 3.78
C TYR A 124 2.03 -14.89 3.91
N ALA A 125 0.76 -14.99 4.29
CA ALA A 125 0.01 -13.85 4.71
C ALA A 125 0.70 -13.17 5.90
N PHE A 126 0.70 -11.86 5.92
CA PHE A 126 1.14 -11.07 7.05
C PHE A 126 0.13 -11.23 8.18
N CYS A 127 0.55 -11.74 9.33
CA CYS A 127 -0.37 -12.06 10.42
C CYS A 127 -0.71 -10.82 11.26
N THR A 128 -1.82 -10.19 10.95
CA THR A 128 -2.32 -9.02 11.68
C THR A 128 -2.80 -9.32 13.11
N SER A 129 -2.83 -10.59 13.53
CA SER A 129 -3.00 -10.96 14.96
C SER A 129 -1.73 -10.77 15.80
N SER A 130 -0.61 -10.39 15.19
CA SER A 130 0.61 -10.01 15.91
C SER A 130 0.62 -8.50 16.14
N GLU A 131 0.77 -8.08 17.40
CA GLU A 131 0.83 -6.64 17.73
C GLU A 131 2.07 -5.98 17.12
N SER A 132 3.20 -6.70 17.03
CA SER A 132 4.40 -6.18 16.36
C SER A 132 4.15 -5.96 14.85
N ALA A 133 3.34 -6.81 14.22
CA ALA A 133 2.94 -6.66 12.83
C ALA A 133 2.06 -5.40 12.62
N LEU A 134 1.09 -5.17 13.49
CA LEU A 134 0.27 -3.96 13.45
C LEU A 134 1.11 -2.71 13.73
N ARG A 135 2.07 -2.80 14.65
CA ARG A 135 2.99 -1.69 14.91
C ARG A 135 3.86 -1.36 13.70
N TYR A 136 4.37 -2.38 12.97
CA TYR A 136 5.08 -2.17 11.71
C TYR A 136 4.23 -1.38 10.71
N LEU A 137 2.95 -1.72 10.55
CA LEU A 137 2.05 -0.99 9.65
C LEU A 137 1.83 0.46 10.10
N ARG A 138 1.59 0.69 11.38
CA ARG A 138 1.44 2.04 11.95
C ARG A 138 2.67 2.90 11.73
N GLU A 139 3.85 2.35 12.07
CA GLU A 139 5.12 3.05 11.90
C GLU A 139 5.39 3.36 10.43
N SER A 140 5.11 2.41 9.52
CA SER A 140 5.27 2.61 8.08
C SER A 140 4.42 3.77 7.57
N LEU A 141 3.14 3.82 7.93
CA LEU A 141 2.26 4.91 7.54
C LEU A 141 2.70 6.23 8.16
N ALA A 142 3.00 6.24 9.44
CA ALA A 142 3.44 7.45 10.14
C ALA A 142 4.69 8.04 9.51
N ASP A 143 5.70 7.20 9.20
CA ASP A 143 6.92 7.65 8.53
C ASP A 143 6.64 8.20 7.13
N ILE A 144 5.89 7.48 6.29
CA ILE A 144 5.58 7.94 4.93
C ILE A 144 4.87 9.29 4.94
N PHE A 145 3.85 9.47 5.79
CA PHE A 145 3.12 10.73 5.86
C PHE A 145 3.94 11.87 6.48
N ALA A 146 4.88 11.56 7.39
CA ALA A 146 5.84 12.54 7.89
C ALA A 146 6.84 12.97 6.81
N GLN A 147 7.31 12.03 5.97
CA GLN A 147 8.26 12.30 4.89
C GLN A 147 7.63 13.06 3.72
N VAL A 148 6.32 12.88 3.49
CA VAL A 148 5.62 13.47 2.34
C VAL A 148 4.38 14.23 2.84
N PRO A 149 4.54 15.48 3.27
CA PRO A 149 3.41 16.30 3.69
C PRO A 149 2.46 16.58 2.54
N ASN A 150 1.21 16.91 2.86
CA ASN A 150 0.15 17.25 1.90
C ASN A 150 -0.38 16.10 1.02
N LEU A 151 -0.05 14.84 1.32
CA LEU A 151 -0.78 13.71 0.75
C LEU A 151 -2.29 13.85 1.01
N GLY A 152 -3.09 13.36 0.07
CA GLY A 152 -4.56 13.35 0.18
C GLY A 152 -5.07 12.31 1.17
N GLY A 153 -4.38 11.20 1.27
CA GLY A 153 -4.73 10.06 2.11
C GLY A 153 -4.24 8.73 1.54
N LEU A 154 -4.77 7.65 2.06
CA LEU A 154 -4.49 6.27 1.68
C LEU A 154 -5.74 5.61 1.13
N ILE A 155 -5.59 4.89 0.03
CA ILE A 155 -6.55 3.91 -0.49
C ILE A 155 -5.88 2.55 -0.32
N ASN A 156 -6.31 1.76 0.65
CA ASN A 156 -5.72 0.44 0.90
C ASN A 156 -6.69 -0.68 0.54
N ILE A 157 -6.22 -1.63 -0.27
CA ILE A 157 -6.91 -2.91 -0.46
C ILE A 157 -6.38 -3.87 0.59
N SER A 158 -7.12 -4.01 1.68
CA SER A 158 -6.77 -4.91 2.79
C SER A 158 -7.35 -6.33 2.62
N HIS A 159 -8.16 -6.56 1.60
CA HIS A 159 -8.72 -7.86 1.22
C HIS A 159 -9.15 -7.85 -0.25
N GLY A 160 -9.03 -8.99 -0.93
CA GLY A 160 -9.45 -9.12 -2.34
C GLY A 160 -8.58 -10.13 -3.10
N GLU A 161 -8.10 -9.78 -4.28
CA GLU A 161 -7.32 -10.63 -5.17
C GLU A 161 -5.90 -10.95 -4.65
N ARG A 162 -5.43 -10.22 -3.66
CA ARG A 162 -4.09 -10.36 -3.08
C ARG A 162 -4.18 -10.87 -1.66
N ILE A 163 -3.15 -11.61 -1.26
CA ILE A 163 -3.01 -12.06 0.11
C ILE A 163 -2.48 -10.90 0.95
N THR A 164 -3.33 -10.36 1.80
CA THR A 164 -3.04 -9.22 2.68
C THR A 164 -3.22 -9.54 4.16
N ASN A 165 -3.90 -10.62 4.46
CA ASN A 165 -4.07 -11.14 5.82
C ASN A 165 -4.35 -12.64 5.79
N CYS A 166 -4.42 -13.28 6.94
CA CYS A 166 -4.62 -14.73 7.01
C CYS A 166 -5.95 -15.21 6.42
N LEU A 167 -6.97 -14.36 6.40
CA LEU A 167 -8.27 -14.68 5.83
C LEU A 167 -8.24 -14.64 4.30
N SER A 168 -7.52 -13.70 3.70
CA SER A 168 -7.41 -13.61 2.24
C SER A 168 -6.59 -14.73 1.60
N ALA A 169 -5.94 -15.58 2.39
CA ALA A 169 -5.32 -16.82 1.92
C ALA A 169 -6.35 -17.93 1.64
N LEU A 170 -7.62 -17.73 2.04
CA LEU A 170 -8.73 -18.66 1.75
C LEU A 170 -9.44 -18.24 0.45
N PRO A 171 -10.12 -19.17 -0.24
CA PRO A 171 -11.06 -18.82 -1.29
C PRO A 171 -12.12 -17.83 -0.79
N ALA A 172 -12.57 -16.93 -1.64
CA ALA A 172 -13.47 -15.83 -1.28
C ALA A 172 -14.80 -16.30 -0.64
N VAL A 173 -15.24 -17.50 -0.99
CA VAL A 173 -16.43 -18.16 -0.40
C VAL A 173 -15.98 -19.48 0.19
N SER A 174 -15.61 -19.49 1.43
CA SER A 174 -15.15 -20.71 2.11
C SER A 174 -15.50 -20.69 3.58
N ASP A 175 -16.10 -21.78 4.03
CA ASP A 175 -16.28 -22.08 5.45
C ASP A 175 -15.01 -22.69 6.08
N ALA A 176 -13.96 -22.87 5.27
CA ALA A 176 -12.70 -23.43 5.72
C ALA A 176 -12.09 -22.58 6.86
N GLN A 177 -11.45 -23.29 7.77
CA GLN A 177 -10.74 -22.65 8.87
C GLN A 177 -9.44 -22.01 8.38
N VAL A 178 -9.13 -20.84 8.93
CA VAL A 178 -7.89 -20.13 8.61
C VAL A 178 -6.68 -20.94 9.06
N ASN A 179 -5.79 -21.27 8.14
CA ASN A 179 -4.56 -22.02 8.43
C ASN A 179 -3.48 -21.11 9.03
N CYS A 180 -3.75 -20.58 10.21
CA CYS A 180 -2.82 -19.81 11.02
C CYS A 180 -3.15 -20.05 12.50
N PRO A 181 -2.22 -20.50 13.34
CA PRO A 181 -2.49 -20.84 14.74
C PRO A 181 -3.10 -19.70 15.56
N ARG A 182 -2.74 -18.45 15.23
CA ARG A 182 -3.26 -17.25 15.91
C ARG A 182 -4.65 -16.86 15.41
N CYS A 183 -4.86 -16.93 14.09
CA CYS A 183 -6.09 -16.45 13.47
C CYS A 183 -7.21 -17.50 13.46
N SER A 184 -6.88 -18.80 13.54
CA SER A 184 -7.87 -19.90 13.46
C SER A 184 -8.93 -19.86 14.56
N LYS A 185 -8.63 -19.24 15.68
CA LYS A 185 -9.53 -19.10 16.84
C LYS A 185 -10.25 -17.76 16.92
N ARG A 186 -10.02 -16.87 15.95
CA ARG A 186 -10.58 -15.51 15.94
C ARG A 186 -11.79 -15.42 15.00
N PRO A 187 -12.77 -14.56 15.32
CA PRO A 187 -13.82 -14.21 14.38
C PRO A 187 -13.24 -13.62 13.08
N LYS A 188 -13.76 -14.06 11.93
CA LYS A 188 -13.24 -13.62 10.61
C LYS A 188 -13.29 -12.09 10.44
N TRP A 189 -14.34 -11.44 10.93
CA TRP A 189 -14.50 -9.99 10.84
C TRP A 189 -13.42 -9.21 11.64
N GLU A 190 -12.92 -9.77 12.75
CA GLU A 190 -11.82 -9.14 13.49
C GLU A 190 -10.53 -9.14 12.69
N ILE A 191 -10.23 -10.27 12.01
CA ILE A 191 -9.04 -10.38 11.15
C ILE A 191 -9.09 -9.34 10.02
N HIS A 192 -10.28 -9.11 9.45
CA HIS A 192 -10.48 -8.05 8.47
C HIS A 192 -10.26 -6.64 9.04
N ALA A 193 -10.75 -6.41 10.26
CA ALA A 193 -10.68 -5.10 10.89
C ALA A 193 -9.26 -4.72 11.34
N ASP A 194 -8.36 -5.68 11.53
CA ASP A 194 -7.02 -5.45 12.09
C ASP A 194 -6.22 -4.41 11.27
N ALA A 195 -6.21 -4.53 9.95
CA ALA A 195 -5.48 -3.59 9.09
C ALA A 195 -6.06 -2.16 9.13
N ALA A 196 -7.34 -2.02 9.44
CA ALA A 196 -7.98 -0.71 9.60
C ALA A 196 -7.74 -0.10 11.00
N ARG A 197 -7.30 -0.91 11.96
CA ARG A 197 -6.95 -0.47 13.32
C ARG A 197 -5.47 -0.10 13.45
N ALA A 198 -4.65 -0.52 12.49
CA ALA A 198 -3.25 -0.14 12.41
C ALA A 198 -3.09 1.29 11.93
#